data_37232cef9dc7ce6e3a801b3c8ceacb0f
#
_entry.id   37232cef9dc7ce6e3a801b3c8ceacb0f
#
_cell.length_a   1.000
_cell.length_b   1.000
_cell.length_c   1.000
_cell.angle_alpha   90.00
_cell.angle_beta   90.00
_cell.angle_gamma   90.00
#
_symmetry.space_group_name_H-M   'P 1'
#
loop_
_entity.id
_entity.type
_entity.pdbx_description
1 polymer ?
#
loop_
_entity_poly.entity_id
_entity_poly.type
_entity_poly.pdbx_seq_one_letter_code
_entity_poly.pdbx_strand_id
1 'polypeptide(L)'
;EQFLKGDMAQFEAVANKCKNIGTQGRYDAVVDFIYNCGPDKWNSSTLKKYIESNRKIWEIQEQFLRWVNSGGKKLGGLVTRRIWEANRFNE
;
A
#
# COMPACT_ATOMS: atom_id res chain seq x y z
N GLU A 1 15.20 2.84 -6.09
CA GLU A 1 14.81 2.06 -4.92
C GLU A 1 15.26 0.62 -5.01
N GLN A 2 16.00 0.19 -4.03
CA GLN A 2 16.55 -1.16 -4.00
C GLN A 2 15.90 -1.98 -2.91
N PHE A 3 15.34 -3.12 -3.29
CA PHE A 3 14.82 -4.07 -2.31
C PHE A 3 15.73 -5.27 -2.27
N LEU A 4 15.97 -5.79 -1.10
CA LEU A 4 16.74 -7.02 -0.93
C LEU A 4 15.85 -8.18 -1.38
N LYS A 5 16.39 -9.02 -2.25
CA LYS A 5 15.60 -10.08 -2.88
C LYS A 5 14.92 -11.00 -1.87
N GLY A 6 15.63 -11.37 -0.83
CA GLY A 6 15.07 -12.27 0.17
C GLY A 6 13.94 -11.65 0.97
N ASP A 7 13.95 -10.32 1.10
CA ASP A 7 12.97 -9.63 1.92
C ASP A 7 11.64 -9.45 1.20
N MET A 8 11.68 -9.28 -0.11
CA MET A 8 10.46 -9.01 -0.86
C MET A 8 9.49 -10.18 -0.86
N ALA A 9 9.99 -11.40 -0.77
CA ALA A 9 9.12 -12.58 -0.81
C ALA A 9 8.06 -12.56 0.29
N GLN A 10 8.44 -12.13 1.50
CA GLN A 10 7.48 -12.12 2.61
C GLN A 10 6.42 -11.04 2.41
N PHE A 11 6.77 -9.91 1.84
CA PHE A 11 5.80 -8.85 1.59
C PHE A 11 4.87 -9.21 0.44
N GLU A 12 5.41 -9.87 -0.58
CA GLU A 12 4.60 -10.36 -1.68
C GLU A 12 3.62 -11.42 -1.21
N ALA A 13 4.04 -12.30 -0.30
CA ALA A 13 3.16 -13.32 0.24
C ALA A 13 1.96 -12.68 0.98
N VAL A 14 2.22 -11.60 1.71
CA VAL A 14 1.15 -10.88 2.40
C VAL A 14 0.19 -10.24 1.39
N ALA A 15 0.74 -9.61 0.35
CA ALA A 15 -0.08 -9.00 -0.69
C ALA A 15 -0.91 -10.04 -1.43
N ASN A 16 -0.35 -11.21 -1.68
CA ASN A 16 -1.06 -12.27 -2.41
C ASN A 16 -2.29 -12.78 -1.69
N LYS A 17 -2.38 -12.58 -0.39
CA LYS A 17 -3.55 -12.97 0.39
C LYS A 17 -4.70 -11.98 0.25
N CYS A 18 -4.45 -10.81 -0.28
CA CYS A 18 -5.48 -9.79 -0.45
C CYS A 18 -6.29 -10.09 -1.70
N LYS A 19 -7.61 -10.05 -1.56
CA LYS A 19 -8.52 -10.28 -2.68
C LYS A 19 -8.70 -8.99 -3.48
N ASN A 20 -9.00 -9.16 -4.77
CA ASN A 20 -9.43 -8.06 -5.65
C ASN A 20 -8.36 -7.00 -5.94
N ILE A 21 -7.10 -7.33 -5.79
CA ILE A 21 -6.05 -6.36 -6.14
C ILE A 21 -6.12 -6.06 -7.64
N GLY A 22 -6.10 -7.08 -8.48
CA GLY A 22 -6.34 -6.91 -9.91
C GLY A 22 -5.10 -6.76 -10.74
N THR A 23 -4.65 -5.52 -10.98
CA THR A 23 -3.57 -5.26 -11.93
C THR A 23 -2.20 -5.30 -11.29
N GLN A 24 -1.16 -5.35 -12.14
CA GLN A 24 0.21 -5.32 -11.67
C GLN A 24 0.52 -4.01 -10.95
N GLY A 25 0.01 -2.88 -11.46
CA GLY A 25 0.22 -1.60 -10.80
C GLY A 25 -0.34 -1.58 -9.39
N ARG A 26 -1.53 -2.16 -9.23
CA ARG A 26 -2.15 -2.26 -7.91
C ARG A 26 -1.34 -3.16 -6.98
N TYR A 27 -0.87 -4.27 -7.51
CA TYR A 27 -0.05 -5.20 -6.75
C TYR A 27 1.23 -4.52 -6.27
N ASP A 28 1.91 -3.78 -7.17
CA ASP A 28 3.13 -3.07 -6.84
C ASP A 28 2.90 -2.06 -5.72
N ALA A 29 1.79 -1.31 -5.80
CA ALA A 29 1.47 -0.31 -4.78
C ALA A 29 1.23 -0.96 -3.42
N VAL A 30 0.52 -2.08 -3.40
CA VAL A 30 0.24 -2.80 -2.16
C VAL A 30 1.52 -3.36 -1.55
N VAL A 31 2.38 -3.96 -2.35
CA VAL A 31 3.63 -4.52 -1.86
C VAL A 31 4.50 -3.40 -1.26
N ASP A 32 4.58 -2.26 -1.95
CA ASP A 32 5.36 -1.14 -1.46
C ASP A 32 4.81 -0.61 -0.13
N PHE A 33 3.48 -0.54 -0.02
CA PHE A 33 2.85 -0.10 1.21
C PHE A 33 3.18 -1.05 2.37
N ILE A 34 3.09 -2.36 2.12
CA ILE A 34 3.39 -3.37 3.13
C ILE A 34 4.85 -3.29 3.56
N TYR A 35 5.75 -3.12 2.59
CA TYR A 35 7.17 -2.99 2.87
C TYR A 35 7.44 -1.78 3.76
N ASN A 36 6.80 -0.66 3.47
CA ASN A 36 7.05 0.60 4.15
C ASN A 36 6.38 0.69 5.52
N CYS A 37 5.14 0.21 5.63
CA CYS A 37 4.34 0.35 6.85
C CYS A 37 4.31 -0.90 7.71
N GLY A 38 4.59 -2.05 7.14
CA GLY A 38 4.61 -3.31 7.85
C GLY A 38 3.34 -4.13 7.65
N PRO A 39 3.47 -5.47 7.70
CA PRO A 39 2.33 -6.37 7.49
C PRO A 39 1.20 -6.18 8.51
N ASP A 40 1.54 -5.90 9.76
CA ASP A 40 0.53 -5.76 10.80
C ASP A 40 -0.37 -4.57 10.55
N LYS A 41 0.23 -3.43 10.17
CA LYS A 41 -0.55 -2.23 9.88
C LYS A 41 -1.40 -2.44 8.63
N TRP A 42 -0.84 -3.12 7.63
CA TRP A 42 -1.59 -3.45 6.43
C TRP A 42 -2.80 -4.30 6.74
N ASN A 43 -2.61 -5.38 7.52
CA ASN A 43 -3.69 -6.31 7.82
C ASN A 43 -4.84 -5.67 8.57
N SER A 44 -4.57 -4.66 9.39
CA SER A 44 -5.60 -3.97 10.16
C SER A 44 -6.09 -2.70 9.50
N SER A 45 -5.61 -2.38 8.31
CA SER A 45 -5.91 -1.10 7.67
C SER A 45 -7.27 -1.09 6.99
N THR A 46 -7.87 0.10 6.95
CA THR A 46 -9.07 0.33 6.15
C THR A 46 -8.74 0.20 4.66
N LEU A 47 -7.51 0.53 4.28
CA LEU A 47 -7.04 0.39 2.90
C LEU A 47 -7.25 -1.03 2.38
N LYS A 48 -6.82 -2.03 3.17
CA LYS A 48 -7.00 -3.42 2.76
C LYS A 48 -8.48 -3.76 2.61
N LYS A 49 -9.30 -3.30 3.56
CA LYS A 49 -10.75 -3.56 3.51
C LYS A 49 -11.38 -2.95 2.26
N TYR A 50 -10.96 -1.75 1.90
CA TYR A 50 -11.51 -1.07 0.72
C TYR A 50 -11.12 -1.81 -0.55
N ILE A 51 -9.89 -2.29 -0.64
CA ILE A 51 -9.45 -3.05 -1.81
C ILE A 51 -10.26 -4.34 -1.93
N GLU A 52 -10.40 -5.06 -0.83
CA GLU A 52 -11.12 -6.34 -0.85
C GLU A 52 -12.60 -6.17 -1.11
N SER A 53 -13.15 -5.00 -0.82
CA SER A 53 -14.56 -4.70 -1.05
C SER A 53 -14.82 -4.07 -2.42
N ASN A 54 -13.80 -3.95 -3.25
CA ASN A 54 -13.91 -3.34 -4.58
C ASN A 54 -14.45 -1.91 -4.54
N ARG A 55 -13.97 -1.12 -3.58
CA ARG A 55 -14.33 0.28 -3.51
C ARG A 55 -13.82 1.02 -4.74
N LYS A 56 -14.36 2.22 -4.97
CA LYS A 56 -13.94 3.03 -6.09
C LYS A 56 -12.47 3.40 -5.98
N ILE A 57 -11.80 3.57 -7.11
CA ILE A 57 -10.37 3.85 -7.14
C ILE A 57 -10.02 5.09 -6.29
N TRP A 58 -10.82 6.16 -6.40
CA TRP A 58 -10.49 7.37 -5.65
C TRP A 58 -10.62 7.17 -4.14
N GLU A 59 -11.54 6.30 -3.71
CA GLU A 59 -11.68 6.00 -2.28
C GLU A 59 -10.46 5.26 -1.77
N ILE A 60 -9.95 4.33 -2.57
CA ILE A 60 -8.76 3.56 -2.21
C ILE A 60 -7.52 4.47 -2.19
N GLN A 61 -7.40 5.33 -3.20
CA GLN A 61 -6.28 6.26 -3.27
C GLN A 61 -6.25 7.17 -2.05
N GLU A 62 -7.41 7.62 -1.60
CA GLU A 62 -7.50 8.47 -0.42
C GLU A 62 -6.97 7.74 0.82
N GLN A 63 -7.23 6.45 0.92
CA GLN A 63 -6.73 5.67 2.05
C GLN A 63 -5.20 5.59 2.04
N PHE A 64 -4.58 5.44 0.87
CA PHE A 64 -3.12 5.48 0.80
C PHE A 64 -2.60 6.79 1.37
N LEU A 65 -3.22 7.90 1.01
CA LEU A 65 -2.76 9.23 1.39
C LEU A 65 -2.89 9.51 2.88
N ARG A 66 -3.64 8.70 3.60
CA ARG A 66 -3.76 8.87 5.05
C ARG A 66 -2.54 8.37 5.83
N TRP A 67 -1.68 7.58 5.18
CA TRP A 67 -0.52 6.99 5.85
C TRP A 67 0.73 7.83 5.66
N VAL A 68 0.65 9.11 6.04
CA VAL A 68 1.74 10.07 5.85
C VAL A 68 2.35 10.58 7.14
N ASN A 69 1.84 10.14 8.30
CA ASN A 69 2.32 10.61 9.59
C ASN A 69 3.23 9.57 10.24
N SER A 70 4.22 10.06 10.98
CA SER A 70 5.07 9.23 11.79
C SER A 70 5.22 9.94 13.13
N GLY A 71 4.84 9.25 14.23
CA GLY A 71 4.89 9.83 15.55
C GLY A 71 4.02 11.06 15.68
N GLY A 72 2.90 11.10 14.96
CA GLY A 72 1.97 12.21 15.00
C GLY A 72 2.34 13.38 14.09
N LYS A 73 3.42 13.24 13.33
CA LYS A 73 3.87 14.31 12.43
C LYS A 73 3.83 13.86 10.99
N LYS A 74 3.42 14.78 10.12
CA LYS A 74 3.40 14.55 8.69
C LYS A 74 4.81 14.71 8.14
N LEU A 75 5.34 13.65 7.52
CA LEU A 75 6.68 13.67 6.96
C LEU A 75 6.62 13.73 5.44
N GLY A 76 7.39 14.67 4.85
CA GLY A 76 7.38 14.88 3.41
C GLY A 76 7.72 13.64 2.60
N GLY A 77 8.70 12.85 3.06
CA GLY A 77 9.07 11.62 2.37
C GLY A 77 7.93 10.61 2.31
N LEU A 78 7.14 10.54 3.39
CA LEU A 78 6.00 9.64 3.43
C LEU A 78 4.89 10.12 2.51
N VAL A 79 4.69 11.43 2.41
CA VAL A 79 3.69 12.00 1.49
C VAL A 79 4.04 11.60 0.06
N THR A 80 5.29 11.79 -0.34
CA THR A 80 5.73 11.45 -1.68
C THR A 80 5.52 9.97 -1.99
N ARG A 81 5.85 9.10 -1.03
CA ARG A 81 5.69 7.66 -1.21
C ARG A 81 4.22 7.28 -1.36
N ARG A 82 3.36 7.85 -0.53
CA ARG A 82 1.93 7.53 -0.61
C ARG A 82 1.31 8.03 -1.91
N ILE A 83 1.76 9.19 -2.39
CA ILE A 83 1.28 9.71 -3.67
C ILE A 83 1.69 8.78 -4.80
N TRP A 84 2.94 8.31 -4.78
CA TRP A 84 3.41 7.36 -5.79
C TRP A 84 2.57 6.09 -5.78
N GLU A 85 2.30 5.56 -4.58
CA GLU A 85 1.51 4.33 -4.45
C GLU A 85 0.08 4.54 -4.94
N ALA A 86 -0.53 5.66 -4.58
CA ALA A 86 -1.90 5.95 -5.01
C ALA A 86 -2.00 6.04 -6.53
N ASN A 87 -1.01 6.70 -7.15
CA ASN A 87 -0.99 6.82 -8.60
C ASN A 87 -0.72 5.48 -9.27
N ARG A 88 0.20 4.71 -8.72
CA ARG A 88 0.53 3.39 -9.25
C ARG A 88 -0.68 2.46 -9.16
N PHE A 89 -1.45 2.57 -8.08
CA PHE A 89 -2.63 1.76 -7.89
C PHE A 89 -3.67 2.00 -8.97
N ASN A 90 -3.70 3.21 -9.52
CA ASN A 90 -4.65 3.57 -10.56
C ASN A 90 -4.24 3.02 -11.94
N GLU A 91 -3.03 2.52 -12.06
CA GLU A 91 -2.58 1.93 -13.30
C GLU A 91 -3.05 0.49 -13.39
#